data_5827dad1144dd2d307a19a430e997728
#
_entry.id   5827dad1144dd2d307a19a430e997728
#
_cell.length_a   1.000
_cell.length_b   1.000
_cell.length_c   1.000
_cell.angle_alpha   90.00
_cell.angle_beta   90.00
_cell.angle_gamma   90.00
#
_symmetry.space_group_name_H-M   'P 1'
#
loop_
_entity.id
_entity.type
_entity.pdbx_description
1 polymer ?
#
loop_
_entity_poly.entity_id
_entity_poly.type
_entity_poly.pdbx_seq_one_letter_code
_entity_poly.pdbx_strand_id
1 'polypeptide(L)'
;MTESILYQGDCLEEMNKIADESVDLILCDLPYGTTDRKGVEEKGNNRLLKWDTVIPLDLLWEQYRRILKPLGTVALTADQPFTSMLILSNLDWFKYEWIWKKQKTTGFLLANYRPMKETEDVVIFSPGGAAAASRNGKNMTYNPQGLIEKKVKKKNNAKRLGKFLHNPEHMGENNKLLHETEYEQKWTNYPSEIIEFGLDRNVIHPTQKPVALMEYLIKTYSNEGDTVLDNCMGSGTTGVACKKTNRNFIGIEKETEYFTQAKERIDSVTVEEVAQNPLESAMDAL
;
A
#
# COMPACT_ATOMS: atom_id res chain seq x y z
N MET A 1 7.27 -20.55 -10.97
CA MET A 1 8.14 -19.37 -11.14
C MET A 1 7.24 -18.19 -11.37
N THR A 2 7.48 -17.09 -10.66
CA THR A 2 6.73 -15.83 -10.82
C THR A 2 7.15 -15.14 -12.12
N GLU A 3 6.20 -14.58 -12.82
CA GLU A 3 6.43 -13.82 -14.05
C GLU A 3 6.59 -12.32 -13.72
N SER A 4 7.49 -11.64 -14.43
CA SER A 4 7.64 -10.19 -14.36
C SER A 4 7.55 -9.61 -15.77
N ILE A 5 6.56 -8.77 -16.01
CA ILE A 5 6.34 -8.07 -17.28
C ILE A 5 6.66 -6.59 -17.05
N LEU A 6 7.57 -6.05 -17.83
CA LEU A 6 8.00 -4.66 -17.69
C LEU A 6 7.74 -3.88 -18.97
N TYR A 7 7.09 -2.73 -18.84
CA TYR A 7 6.80 -1.81 -19.94
C TYR A 7 7.56 -0.49 -19.74
N GLN A 8 8.20 -0.01 -20.81
CA GLN A 8 8.84 1.31 -20.82
C GLN A 8 7.95 2.29 -21.54
N GLY A 9 7.43 3.29 -20.84
CA GLY A 9 6.57 4.32 -21.44
C GLY A 9 5.71 5.07 -20.44
N ASP A 10 4.82 5.90 -20.96
CA ASP A 10 3.83 6.59 -20.16
C ASP A 10 2.81 5.59 -19.58
N CYS A 11 2.56 5.65 -18.27
CA CYS A 11 1.75 4.64 -17.61
C CYS A 11 0.30 4.59 -18.12
N LEU A 12 -0.30 5.73 -18.49
CA LEU A 12 -1.65 5.78 -19.03
C LEU A 12 -1.75 5.11 -20.42
N GLU A 13 -0.67 5.18 -21.21
CA GLU A 13 -0.59 4.50 -22.51
C GLU A 13 -0.30 3.01 -22.34
N GLU A 14 0.70 2.69 -21.52
CA GLU A 14 1.15 1.30 -21.31
C GLU A 14 0.11 0.43 -20.60
N MET A 15 -0.69 0.99 -19.67
CA MET A 15 -1.78 0.26 -19.02
C MET A 15 -2.84 -0.26 -20.01
N ASN A 16 -2.98 0.33 -21.21
CA ASN A 16 -3.89 -0.21 -22.25
C ASN A 16 -3.50 -1.63 -22.74
N LYS A 17 -2.27 -2.08 -22.48
CA LYS A 17 -1.80 -3.43 -22.82
C LYS A 17 -2.18 -4.47 -21.75
N ILE A 18 -2.64 -4.02 -20.57
CA ILE A 18 -3.03 -4.88 -19.47
C ILE A 18 -4.50 -5.28 -19.68
N ALA A 19 -4.78 -6.57 -19.54
CA ALA A 19 -6.13 -7.11 -19.70
C ALA A 19 -7.07 -6.61 -18.58
N ASP A 20 -8.36 -6.51 -18.90
CA ASP A 20 -9.39 -6.16 -17.93
C ASP A 20 -9.43 -7.19 -16.80
N GLU A 21 -9.71 -6.73 -15.56
CA GLU A 21 -9.86 -7.56 -14.36
C GLU A 21 -8.72 -8.61 -14.18
N SER A 22 -7.47 -8.23 -14.51
CA SER A 22 -6.32 -9.14 -14.43
C SER A 22 -5.38 -8.86 -13.26
N VAL A 23 -5.50 -7.71 -12.61
CA VAL A 23 -4.63 -7.25 -11.51
C VAL A 23 -5.32 -7.46 -10.17
N ASP A 24 -4.63 -8.08 -9.20
CA ASP A 24 -5.12 -8.31 -7.84
C ASP A 24 -4.79 -7.16 -6.89
N LEU A 25 -3.60 -6.58 -7.07
CA LEU A 25 -3.11 -5.46 -6.25
C LEU A 25 -2.42 -4.43 -7.15
N ILE A 26 -2.79 -3.16 -7.01
CA ILE A 26 -2.01 -2.03 -7.50
C ILE A 26 -1.28 -1.45 -6.29
N LEU A 27 0.05 -1.48 -6.31
CA LEU A 27 0.92 -0.94 -5.26
C LEU A 27 1.92 0.01 -5.89
N CYS A 28 1.72 1.30 -5.72
CA CYS A 28 2.46 2.32 -6.44
C CYS A 28 2.81 3.53 -5.57
N ASP A 29 4.00 4.09 -5.84
CA ASP A 29 4.46 5.38 -5.35
C ASP A 29 4.27 6.42 -6.45
N LEU A 30 3.09 7.04 -6.50
CA LEU A 30 2.77 8.04 -7.53
C LEU A 30 3.62 9.32 -7.38
N PRO A 31 3.87 10.09 -8.43
CA PRO A 31 4.45 11.42 -8.31
C PRO A 31 3.48 12.37 -7.58
N TYR A 32 3.94 13.03 -6.50
CA TYR A 32 3.09 13.87 -5.63
C TYR A 32 2.99 15.33 -6.11
N GLY A 33 3.83 15.78 -7.04
CA GLY A 33 3.91 17.18 -7.47
C GLY A 33 4.41 18.13 -6.38
N THR A 34 5.11 17.62 -5.37
CA THR A 34 5.55 18.43 -4.22
C THR A 34 6.90 19.08 -4.42
N THR A 35 7.66 18.65 -5.41
CA THR A 35 8.96 19.23 -5.78
C THR A 35 8.84 20.42 -6.74
N ASP A 36 7.69 20.55 -7.41
CA ASP A 36 7.39 21.66 -8.32
C ASP A 36 6.79 22.88 -7.58
N ARG A 37 7.42 23.31 -6.49
CA ARG A 37 7.01 24.55 -5.80
C ARG A 37 7.43 25.75 -6.63
N LYS A 38 6.46 26.41 -7.27
CA LYS A 38 6.61 27.75 -7.84
C LYS A 38 7.29 28.66 -6.82
N GLY A 39 8.56 29.05 -7.06
CA GLY A 39 9.30 29.98 -6.20
C GLY A 39 10.77 29.64 -5.93
N VAL A 40 11.24 28.48 -6.33
CA VAL A 40 12.68 28.22 -6.39
C VAL A 40 13.12 28.50 -7.83
N GLU A 41 13.42 29.78 -8.10
CA GLU A 41 14.04 30.19 -9.37
C GLU A 41 15.33 29.41 -9.59
N GLU A 42 15.39 28.83 -10.75
CA GLU A 42 16.46 27.99 -11.26
C GLU A 42 17.84 28.60 -11.13
N LYS A 43 18.70 27.98 -10.36
CA LYS A 43 20.13 28.04 -10.61
C LYS A 43 20.61 26.64 -11.03
N GLY A 44 20.46 26.40 -12.32
CA GLY A 44 21.29 25.48 -13.10
C GLY A 44 21.28 23.99 -12.67
N ASN A 45 20.19 23.28 -12.82
CA ASN A 45 20.09 21.86 -13.22
C ASN A 45 18.62 21.37 -13.16
N ASN A 46 17.85 21.77 -14.16
CA ASN A 46 16.41 21.45 -14.29
C ASN A 46 16.10 19.98 -14.60
N ARG A 47 17.04 19.06 -14.41
CA ARG A 47 16.87 17.65 -14.79
C ARG A 47 16.15 16.80 -13.71
N LEU A 48 16.07 17.31 -12.47
CA LEU A 48 15.59 16.55 -11.30
C LEU A 48 14.08 16.69 -11.05
N LEU A 49 13.37 17.59 -11.75
CA LEU A 49 11.98 17.92 -11.39
C LEU A 49 10.92 17.47 -12.41
N LYS A 50 11.32 16.96 -13.57
CA LYS A 50 10.37 16.58 -14.63
C LYS A 50 9.57 15.32 -14.32
N TRP A 51 10.06 14.45 -13.46
CA TRP A 51 9.40 13.19 -13.11
C TRP A 51 8.31 13.33 -12.05
N ASP A 52 8.31 14.41 -11.23
CA ASP A 52 7.33 14.62 -10.16
C ASP A 52 6.10 15.42 -10.65
N THR A 53 5.59 15.09 -11.82
CA THR A 53 4.35 15.67 -12.35
C THR A 53 3.18 14.77 -11.97
N VAL A 54 2.18 15.33 -11.28
CA VAL A 54 0.97 14.59 -10.88
C VAL A 54 0.27 14.03 -12.12
N ILE A 55 0.02 12.73 -12.12
CA ILE A 55 -0.75 12.05 -13.16
C ILE A 55 -2.22 12.48 -13.03
N PRO A 56 -2.95 12.80 -14.13
CA PRO A 56 -4.36 13.10 -14.07
C PRO A 56 -5.14 11.95 -13.40
N LEU A 57 -5.68 12.23 -12.20
CA LEU A 57 -6.28 11.19 -11.36
C LEU A 57 -7.54 10.58 -11.96
N ASP A 58 -8.33 11.34 -12.73
CA ASP A 58 -9.50 10.88 -13.45
C ASP A 58 -9.16 9.79 -14.46
N LEU A 59 -8.12 10.02 -15.29
CA LEU A 59 -7.64 9.05 -16.28
C LEU A 59 -6.99 7.84 -15.59
N LEU A 60 -6.27 8.08 -14.49
CA LEU A 60 -5.68 6.99 -13.70
C LEU A 60 -6.75 6.07 -13.12
N TRP A 61 -7.81 6.62 -12.52
CA TRP A 61 -8.92 5.84 -11.98
C TRP A 61 -9.73 5.12 -13.07
N GLU A 62 -9.81 5.66 -14.28
CA GLU A 62 -10.43 4.96 -15.41
C GLU A 62 -9.68 3.65 -15.72
N GLN A 63 -8.35 3.71 -15.83
CA GLN A 63 -7.52 2.54 -16.04
C GLN A 63 -7.60 1.56 -14.86
N TYR A 64 -7.50 2.04 -13.63
CA TYR A 64 -7.56 1.19 -12.44
C TYR A 64 -8.89 0.44 -12.33
N ARG A 65 -10.03 1.09 -12.65
CA ARG A 65 -11.34 0.44 -12.66
C ARG A 65 -11.45 -0.67 -13.70
N ARG A 66 -10.78 -0.52 -14.82
CA ARG A 66 -10.77 -1.52 -15.89
C ARG A 66 -9.92 -2.74 -15.55
N ILE A 67 -8.70 -2.52 -15.08
CA ILE A 67 -7.70 -3.60 -14.91
C ILE A 67 -7.80 -4.33 -13.58
N LEU A 68 -8.32 -3.68 -12.53
CA LEU A 68 -8.38 -4.25 -11.19
C LEU A 68 -9.52 -5.26 -11.09
N LYS A 69 -9.24 -6.41 -10.47
CA LYS A 69 -10.27 -7.41 -10.14
C LYS A 69 -11.31 -6.87 -9.15
N PRO A 70 -12.55 -7.42 -9.12
CA PRO A 70 -13.63 -6.90 -8.26
C PRO A 70 -13.35 -6.89 -6.75
N LEU A 71 -12.41 -7.71 -6.28
CA LEU A 71 -11.97 -7.75 -4.88
C LEU A 71 -10.51 -7.28 -4.71
N GLY A 72 -9.93 -6.74 -5.77
CA GLY A 72 -8.57 -6.22 -5.78
C GLY A 72 -8.42 -4.98 -4.91
N THR A 73 -7.18 -4.65 -4.60
CA THR A 73 -6.81 -3.52 -3.76
C THR A 73 -5.92 -2.55 -4.52
N VAL A 74 -6.09 -1.27 -4.26
CA VAL A 74 -5.15 -0.22 -4.66
C VAL A 74 -4.54 0.36 -3.39
N ALA A 75 -3.22 0.28 -3.26
CA ALA A 75 -2.44 0.82 -2.16
C ALA A 75 -1.45 1.85 -2.72
N LEU A 76 -1.65 3.12 -2.40
CA LEU A 76 -0.86 4.22 -2.94
C LEU A 76 -0.16 4.96 -1.81
N THR A 77 1.17 5.08 -1.91
CA THR A 77 1.90 5.95 -1.00
C THR A 77 1.58 7.41 -1.32
N ALA A 78 1.50 8.22 -0.30
CA ALA A 78 1.14 9.63 -0.44
C ALA A 78 1.70 10.48 0.69
N ASP A 79 1.74 11.79 0.45
CA ASP A 79 2.07 12.82 1.42
C ASP A 79 1.19 14.05 1.23
N GLN A 80 0.89 14.76 2.33
CA GLN A 80 0.08 15.97 2.25
C GLN A 80 0.73 17.08 1.41
N PRO A 81 -0.04 17.80 0.58
CA PRO A 81 -1.50 17.78 0.40
C PRO A 81 -2.02 16.71 -0.58
N PHE A 82 -1.12 15.94 -1.23
CA PHE A 82 -1.50 14.95 -2.24
C PHE A 82 -2.40 13.85 -1.64
N THR A 83 -2.16 13.40 -0.40
CA THR A 83 -3.03 12.44 0.30
C THR A 83 -4.50 12.88 0.28
N SER A 84 -4.77 14.13 0.65
CA SER A 84 -6.14 14.66 0.66
C SER A 84 -6.76 14.71 -0.74
N MET A 85 -5.99 15.12 -1.75
CA MET A 85 -6.44 15.16 -3.15
C MET A 85 -6.76 13.75 -3.65
N LEU A 86 -5.89 12.80 -3.34
CA LEU A 86 -6.04 11.40 -3.74
C LEU A 86 -7.29 10.77 -3.13
N ILE A 87 -7.54 10.96 -1.84
CA ILE A 87 -8.74 10.46 -1.15
C ILE A 87 -10.00 11.05 -1.79
N LEU A 88 -10.03 12.38 -1.99
CA LEU A 88 -11.18 13.07 -2.57
C LEU A 88 -11.46 12.65 -4.01
N SER A 89 -10.45 12.22 -4.75
CA SER A 89 -10.61 11.81 -6.14
C SER A 89 -11.37 10.50 -6.32
N ASN A 90 -11.48 9.65 -5.26
CA ASN A 90 -12.23 8.38 -5.33
C ASN A 90 -12.76 7.94 -3.95
N LEU A 91 -13.65 8.72 -3.36
CA LEU A 91 -14.26 8.43 -2.06
C LEU A 91 -15.02 7.10 -2.03
N ASP A 92 -15.61 6.67 -3.15
CA ASP A 92 -16.37 5.41 -3.22
C ASP A 92 -15.49 4.19 -2.95
N TRP A 93 -14.25 4.21 -3.40
CA TRP A 93 -13.32 3.13 -3.21
C TRP A 93 -12.45 3.28 -1.97
N PHE A 94 -12.35 4.49 -1.38
CA PHE A 94 -11.56 4.73 -0.17
C PHE A 94 -12.01 3.82 0.98
N LYS A 95 -11.03 3.22 1.67
CA LYS A 95 -11.27 2.34 2.83
C LYS A 95 -10.68 2.90 4.11
N TYR A 96 -9.38 3.06 4.14
CA TYR A 96 -8.58 3.57 5.26
C TYR A 96 -7.17 3.89 4.78
N GLU A 97 -6.35 4.36 5.69
CA GLU A 97 -4.93 4.61 5.45
C GLU A 97 -4.07 3.90 6.49
N TRP A 98 -2.83 3.56 6.10
CA TRP A 98 -1.76 3.25 7.01
C TRP A 98 -0.87 4.46 7.14
N ILE A 99 -0.30 4.66 8.34
CA ILE A 99 0.73 5.67 8.60
C ILE A 99 2.06 4.93 8.67
N TRP A 100 2.87 5.06 7.64
CA TRP A 100 4.23 4.55 7.68
C TRP A 100 5.12 5.51 8.44
N LYS A 101 5.58 5.07 9.62
CA LYS A 101 6.55 5.78 10.43
C LYS A 101 7.96 5.39 10.00
N LYS A 102 8.75 6.40 9.63
CA LYS A 102 10.16 6.25 9.26
C LYS A 102 11.03 6.21 10.52
N GLN A 103 12.13 5.47 10.48
CA GLN A 103 13.09 5.45 11.59
C GLN A 103 13.87 6.76 11.77
N LYS A 104 13.87 7.62 10.76
CA LYS A 104 14.57 8.92 10.80
C LYS A 104 13.63 10.03 10.35
N THR A 105 13.64 11.11 11.11
CA THR A 105 12.95 12.35 10.75
C THR A 105 13.67 13.06 9.61
N THR A 106 12.90 13.78 8.79
CA THR A 106 13.40 14.60 7.67
C THR A 106 12.98 16.06 7.83
N GLY A 107 13.59 16.96 7.06
CA GLY A 107 13.20 18.38 7.04
C GLY A 107 13.91 19.24 8.07
N PHE A 108 15.09 18.85 8.57
CA PHE A 108 15.88 19.61 9.56
C PHE A 108 16.11 21.09 9.19
N LEU A 109 16.32 21.40 7.92
CA LEU A 109 16.48 22.78 7.44
C LEU A 109 15.27 23.68 7.73
N LEU A 110 14.10 23.10 7.95
CA LEU A 110 12.85 23.80 8.23
C LEU A 110 12.40 23.66 9.69
N ALA A 111 13.22 23.05 10.58
CA ALA A 111 12.83 22.72 11.94
C ALA A 111 12.48 23.94 12.82
N ASN A 112 12.97 25.13 12.46
CA ASN A 112 12.61 26.40 13.12
C ASN A 112 11.26 26.98 12.68
N TYR A 113 10.64 26.42 11.61
CA TYR A 113 9.42 26.97 11.00
C TYR A 113 8.26 25.98 11.01
N ARG A 114 8.55 24.67 11.08
CA ARG A 114 7.55 23.60 11.10
C ARG A 114 8.12 22.34 11.74
N PRO A 115 7.26 21.42 12.25
CA PRO A 115 7.72 20.12 12.73
C PRO A 115 8.52 19.36 11.69
N MET A 116 9.52 18.62 12.13
CA MET A 116 10.21 17.64 11.30
C MET A 116 9.25 16.49 10.95
N LYS A 117 9.45 15.90 9.79
CA LYS A 117 8.57 14.89 9.25
C LYS A 117 9.16 13.50 9.43
N GLU A 118 8.35 12.57 9.95
CA GLU A 118 8.72 11.17 10.14
C GLU A 118 7.71 10.17 9.59
N THR A 119 6.60 10.66 9.00
CA THR A 119 5.55 9.78 8.49
C THR A 119 5.28 10.00 7.01
N GLU A 120 4.80 8.97 6.34
CA GLU A 120 4.10 9.00 5.06
C GLU A 120 2.84 8.16 5.15
N ASP A 121 1.85 8.44 4.31
CA ASP A 121 0.59 7.73 4.26
C ASP A 121 0.66 6.61 3.21
N VAL A 122 -0.07 5.51 3.45
CA VAL A 122 -0.40 4.52 2.42
C VAL A 122 -1.92 4.44 2.36
N VAL A 123 -2.50 4.99 1.31
CA VAL A 123 -3.96 5.11 1.17
C VAL A 123 -4.51 3.89 0.47
N ILE A 124 -5.54 3.28 1.06
CA ILE A 124 -6.13 2.02 0.59
C ILE A 124 -7.49 2.26 -0.04
N PHE A 125 -7.62 1.77 -1.27
CA PHE A 125 -8.87 1.79 -2.04
C PHE A 125 -9.20 0.38 -2.52
N SER A 126 -10.49 0.09 -2.67
CA SER A 126 -10.97 -1.17 -3.27
C SER A 126 -12.42 -1.04 -3.70
N PRO A 127 -12.84 -1.68 -4.79
CA PRO A 127 -14.27 -1.88 -5.08
C PRO A 127 -14.92 -2.86 -4.08
N GLY A 128 -14.12 -3.75 -3.47
CA GLY A 128 -14.57 -4.68 -2.42
C GLY A 128 -14.86 -4.01 -1.09
N GLY A 129 -15.53 -4.72 -0.19
CA GLY A 129 -15.80 -4.26 1.17
C GLY A 129 -14.57 -4.39 2.07
N ALA A 130 -14.57 -3.68 3.21
CA ALA A 130 -13.55 -3.77 4.24
C ALA A 130 -14.15 -3.98 5.65
N ALA A 131 -15.33 -4.60 5.76
CA ALA A 131 -16.03 -4.80 7.03
C ALA A 131 -16.78 -6.13 7.07
N ALA A 132 -16.94 -6.70 8.26
CA ALA A 132 -17.68 -7.95 8.49
C ALA A 132 -19.14 -7.90 8.01
N ALA A 133 -19.72 -6.69 7.95
CA ALA A 133 -21.09 -6.44 7.50
C ALA A 133 -21.16 -5.91 6.06
N SER A 134 -20.09 -6.06 5.26
CA SER A 134 -20.16 -5.62 3.86
C SER A 134 -21.27 -6.34 3.13
N ARG A 135 -22.14 -5.55 2.52
CA ARG A 135 -23.28 -6.03 1.75
C ARG A 135 -22.75 -6.99 0.68
N ASN A 136 -23.21 -8.25 0.70
CA ASN A 136 -22.86 -9.33 -0.21
C ASN A 136 -21.63 -10.20 0.17
N GLY A 137 -21.03 -10.03 1.35
CA GLY A 137 -19.93 -10.92 1.80
C GLY A 137 -18.65 -10.86 0.94
N LYS A 138 -18.54 -9.87 0.07
CA LYS A 138 -17.40 -9.69 -0.83
C LYS A 138 -16.46 -8.62 -0.27
N ASN A 139 -15.53 -9.06 0.56
CA ASN A 139 -14.47 -8.20 1.06
C ASN A 139 -13.26 -8.24 0.12
N MET A 140 -12.52 -7.14 0.07
CA MET A 140 -11.20 -7.10 -0.54
C MET A 140 -10.26 -8.10 0.15
N THR A 141 -9.21 -8.53 -0.53
CA THR A 141 -8.15 -9.35 0.06
C THR A 141 -7.48 -8.58 1.20
N TYR A 142 -7.47 -9.18 2.39
CA TYR A 142 -6.79 -8.63 3.56
C TYR A 142 -6.24 -9.77 4.43
N ASN A 143 -4.94 -9.91 4.47
CA ASN A 143 -4.21 -10.92 5.22
C ASN A 143 -3.44 -10.19 6.34
N PRO A 144 -3.98 -10.09 7.58
CA PRO A 144 -3.29 -9.38 8.65
C PRO A 144 -1.96 -10.05 8.97
N GLN A 145 -0.89 -9.27 9.00
CA GLN A 145 0.46 -9.76 9.24
C GLN A 145 0.81 -9.71 10.74
N GLY A 146 1.76 -10.54 11.18
CA GLY A 146 2.27 -10.52 12.55
C GLY A 146 1.34 -11.15 13.59
N LEU A 147 0.34 -11.93 13.18
CA LEU A 147 -0.58 -12.59 14.12
C LEU A 147 0.14 -13.64 14.97
N ILE A 148 -0.19 -13.64 16.28
CA ILE A 148 0.30 -14.64 17.24
C ILE A 148 -0.88 -15.52 17.66
N GLU A 149 -0.75 -16.84 17.51
CA GLU A 149 -1.79 -17.77 17.97
C GLU A 149 -1.86 -17.76 19.51
N LYS A 150 -3.01 -17.35 20.02
CA LYS A 150 -3.29 -17.35 21.45
C LYS A 150 -4.77 -17.55 21.70
N LYS A 151 -5.15 -18.77 22.10
CA LYS A 151 -6.54 -19.09 22.44
C LYS A 151 -6.94 -18.42 23.74
N VAL A 152 -7.73 -17.35 23.66
CA VAL A 152 -8.24 -16.62 24.81
C VAL A 152 -9.76 -16.59 24.77
N LYS A 153 -10.40 -17.09 25.83
CA LYS A 153 -11.84 -16.95 26.00
C LYS A 153 -12.16 -15.51 26.39
N LYS A 154 -13.02 -14.86 25.63
CA LYS A 154 -13.49 -13.49 25.88
C LYS A 154 -15.00 -13.48 26.00
N LYS A 155 -15.52 -12.55 26.81
CA LYS A 155 -16.95 -12.26 26.92
C LYS A 155 -17.25 -10.93 26.24
N ASN A 156 -18.31 -10.93 25.44
CA ASN A 156 -18.86 -9.70 24.90
C ASN A 156 -19.51 -8.90 26.04
N ASN A 157 -19.15 -7.62 26.19
CA ASN A 157 -19.83 -6.76 27.17
C ASN A 157 -20.96 -6.00 26.49
N ALA A 158 -22.09 -6.68 26.28
CA ALA A 158 -23.28 -6.14 25.61
C ALA A 158 -23.79 -4.84 26.25
N LYS A 159 -23.70 -4.71 27.60
CA LYS A 159 -24.11 -3.48 28.31
C LYS A 159 -23.27 -2.26 27.97
N ARG A 160 -21.98 -2.46 27.68
CA ARG A 160 -21.07 -1.38 27.29
C ARG A 160 -21.32 -0.96 25.85
N LEU A 161 -21.55 -1.92 24.97
CA LEU A 161 -21.81 -1.68 23.54
C LEU A 161 -23.15 -0.95 23.33
N GLY A 162 -24.21 -1.36 24.06
CA GLY A 162 -25.54 -0.72 24.01
C GLY A 162 -25.55 0.77 24.42
N LYS A 163 -24.57 1.21 25.25
CA LYS A 163 -24.42 2.63 25.59
C LYS A 163 -23.81 3.49 24.48
N PHE A 164 -23.06 2.89 23.55
CA PHE A 164 -22.46 3.59 22.41
C PHE A 164 -23.38 3.61 21.17
N LEU A 165 -24.38 2.74 21.11
CA LEU A 165 -25.31 2.69 19.99
C LEU A 165 -26.44 3.68 20.24
N HIS A 166 -26.46 4.79 19.50
CA HIS A 166 -27.42 5.89 19.66
C HIS A 166 -28.88 5.51 19.37
N ASN A 167 -29.13 4.31 18.83
CA ASN A 167 -30.48 3.83 18.55
C ASN A 167 -30.52 2.27 18.51
N PRO A 168 -30.62 1.58 19.67
CA PRO A 168 -30.68 0.14 19.72
C PRO A 168 -31.96 -0.45 19.10
N GLU A 169 -33.02 0.35 18.94
CA GLU A 169 -34.32 -0.10 18.39
C GLU A 169 -34.29 -0.43 16.89
N HIS A 170 -33.31 0.08 16.14
CA HIS A 170 -33.13 -0.24 14.71
C HIS A 170 -32.23 -1.46 14.45
N MET A 171 -31.66 -2.03 15.47
CA MET A 171 -30.91 -3.29 15.39
C MET A 171 -31.86 -4.42 15.78
N GLY A 172 -32.36 -5.14 14.78
CA GLY A 172 -33.31 -6.25 14.99
C GLY A 172 -32.91 -7.19 16.13
N GLU A 173 -33.87 -7.86 16.73
CA GLU A 173 -33.74 -8.74 17.91
C GLU A 173 -32.66 -9.83 17.81
N ASN A 174 -32.16 -10.12 16.62
CA ASN A 174 -31.13 -11.13 16.35
C ASN A 174 -29.70 -10.58 16.31
N ASN A 175 -29.44 -9.35 16.76
CA ASN A 175 -28.10 -8.81 16.75
C ASN A 175 -27.25 -9.46 17.86
N LYS A 176 -26.40 -10.41 17.47
CA LYS A 176 -25.47 -11.11 18.39
C LYS A 176 -24.54 -10.19 19.20
N LEU A 177 -24.36 -8.92 18.77
CA LEU A 177 -23.57 -7.93 19.49
C LEU A 177 -24.26 -7.42 20.76
N LEU A 178 -25.60 -7.59 20.90
CA LEU A 178 -26.37 -7.17 22.07
C LEU A 178 -26.51 -8.27 23.12
N HIS A 179 -26.06 -9.49 22.82
CA HIS A 179 -26.12 -10.61 23.76
C HIS A 179 -24.75 -10.87 24.39
N GLU A 180 -24.74 -11.19 25.68
CA GLU A 180 -23.55 -11.70 26.37
C GLU A 180 -23.18 -13.05 25.78
N THR A 181 -22.22 -13.08 24.85
CA THR A 181 -21.71 -14.32 24.26
C THR A 181 -20.25 -14.50 24.63
N GLU A 182 -19.91 -15.71 25.04
CA GLU A 182 -18.49 -16.10 25.12
C GLU A 182 -18.00 -16.50 23.74
N TYR A 183 -16.81 -16.02 23.38
CA TYR A 183 -16.15 -16.41 22.14
C TYR A 183 -14.67 -16.69 22.40
N GLU A 184 -14.09 -17.55 21.58
CA GLU A 184 -12.68 -17.85 21.60
C GLU A 184 -11.96 -16.98 20.56
N GLN A 185 -11.06 -16.13 21.03
CA GLN A 185 -10.16 -15.38 20.16
C GLN A 185 -8.93 -16.24 19.91
N LYS A 186 -8.75 -16.69 18.66
CA LYS A 186 -7.64 -17.57 18.26
C LYS A 186 -6.32 -16.80 18.08
N TRP A 187 -6.40 -15.55 17.67
CA TRP A 187 -5.26 -14.74 17.28
C TRP A 187 -5.18 -13.46 18.09
N THR A 188 -3.97 -13.03 18.37
CA THR A 188 -3.65 -11.72 18.96
C THR A 188 -2.65 -11.00 18.08
N ASN A 189 -2.22 -9.80 18.47
CA ASN A 189 -1.27 -8.99 17.73
C ASN A 189 -1.76 -8.61 16.32
N TYR A 190 -3.06 -8.26 16.19
CA TYR A 190 -3.56 -7.65 14.96
C TYR A 190 -2.84 -6.32 14.72
N PRO A 191 -2.44 -6.03 13.47
CA PRO A 191 -1.74 -4.79 13.16
C PRO A 191 -2.58 -3.56 13.50
N SER A 192 -1.92 -2.51 13.98
CA SER A 192 -2.50 -1.17 14.07
C SER A 192 -2.29 -0.40 12.77
N GLU A 193 -2.92 0.75 12.62
CA GLU A 193 -2.77 1.63 11.45
C GLU A 193 -1.36 2.22 11.28
N ILE A 194 -0.54 2.21 12.35
CA ILE A 194 0.85 2.69 12.31
C ILE A 194 1.77 1.51 12.10
N ILE A 195 2.57 1.58 11.03
CA ILE A 195 3.60 0.59 10.71
C ILE A 195 4.98 1.26 10.67
N GLU A 196 6.02 0.58 11.13
CA GLU A 196 7.37 1.13 11.19
C GLU A 196 8.33 0.30 10.33
N PHE A 197 8.93 0.95 9.34
CA PHE A 197 9.94 0.35 8.45
C PHE A 197 11.08 1.34 8.25
N GLY A 198 12.32 0.85 8.37
CA GLY A 198 13.52 1.61 8.05
C GLY A 198 13.76 1.72 6.55
N LEU A 199 14.53 2.71 6.14
CA LEU A 199 14.98 2.85 4.77
C LEU A 199 16.05 1.79 4.43
N ASP A 200 16.09 1.34 3.19
CA ASP A 200 17.14 0.46 2.69
C ASP A 200 18.50 1.17 2.76
N ARG A 201 19.58 0.40 2.97
CA ARG A 201 20.94 0.95 3.04
C ARG A 201 21.49 1.36 1.67
N ASN A 202 21.17 0.57 0.65
CA ASN A 202 21.65 0.77 -0.73
C ASN A 202 20.48 1.28 -1.59
N VAL A 203 20.35 2.58 -1.68
CA VAL A 203 19.31 3.23 -2.50
C VAL A 203 19.89 3.66 -3.84
N ILE A 204 19.19 3.36 -4.92
CA ILE A 204 19.52 3.78 -6.29
C ILE A 204 18.64 4.93 -6.76
N HIS A 205 17.52 5.22 -6.06
CA HIS A 205 16.64 6.33 -6.33
C HIS A 205 16.40 7.17 -5.08
N PRO A 206 16.39 8.51 -5.14
CA PRO A 206 16.27 9.39 -3.96
C PRO A 206 15.00 9.14 -3.13
N THR A 207 13.91 8.74 -3.76
CA THR A 207 12.61 8.48 -3.11
C THR A 207 12.29 7.00 -2.98
N GLN A 208 13.29 6.13 -3.14
CA GLN A 208 13.10 4.68 -3.06
C GLN A 208 12.43 4.27 -1.75
N LYS A 209 11.33 3.54 -1.85
CA LYS A 209 10.66 2.95 -0.69
C LYS A 209 11.39 1.68 -0.22
N PRO A 210 11.30 1.33 1.09
CA PRO A 210 11.93 0.11 1.60
C PRO A 210 11.29 -1.16 1.01
N VAL A 211 12.12 -2.14 0.65
CA VAL A 211 11.63 -3.45 0.18
C VAL A 211 10.73 -4.10 1.23
N ALA A 212 11.11 -4.03 2.51
CA ALA A 212 10.34 -4.63 3.61
C ALA A 212 8.92 -4.05 3.76
N LEU A 213 8.75 -2.74 3.52
CA LEU A 213 7.42 -2.11 3.49
C LEU A 213 6.58 -2.66 2.34
N MET A 214 7.17 -2.76 1.13
CA MET A 214 6.45 -3.28 -0.03
C MET A 214 6.10 -4.77 0.15
N GLU A 215 6.99 -5.60 0.70
CA GLU A 215 6.68 -6.98 1.04
C GLU A 215 5.52 -7.11 2.03
N TYR A 216 5.49 -6.26 3.07
CA TYR A 216 4.40 -6.25 4.04
C TYR A 216 3.06 -5.92 3.39
N LEU A 217 2.99 -4.88 2.56
CA LEU A 217 1.79 -4.47 1.86
C LEU A 217 1.34 -5.52 0.83
N ILE A 218 2.27 -6.12 0.08
CA ILE A 218 1.99 -7.19 -0.87
C ILE A 218 1.39 -8.40 -0.17
N LYS A 219 1.99 -8.86 0.93
CA LYS A 219 1.48 -9.99 1.72
C LYS A 219 0.11 -9.68 2.32
N THR A 220 -0.15 -8.43 2.69
CA THR A 220 -1.42 -8.00 3.28
C THR A 220 -2.55 -8.00 2.26
N TYR A 221 -2.29 -7.55 1.02
CA TYR A 221 -3.35 -7.30 0.04
C TYR A 221 -3.37 -8.25 -1.17
N SER A 222 -2.52 -9.27 -1.15
CA SER A 222 -2.50 -10.29 -2.20
C SER A 222 -2.14 -11.67 -1.65
N ASN A 223 -2.39 -12.71 -2.44
CA ASN A 223 -1.99 -14.08 -2.18
C ASN A 223 -0.83 -14.48 -3.09
N GLU A 224 -0.15 -15.59 -2.78
CA GLU A 224 0.89 -16.14 -3.67
C GLU A 224 0.29 -16.46 -5.05
N GLY A 225 1.02 -16.09 -6.10
CA GLY A 225 0.57 -16.24 -7.49
C GLY A 225 -0.30 -15.11 -8.02
N ASP A 226 -0.81 -14.21 -7.15
CA ASP A 226 -1.55 -13.01 -7.59
C ASP A 226 -0.65 -12.05 -8.38
N THR A 227 -1.29 -11.20 -9.18
CA THR A 227 -0.61 -10.19 -10.01
C THR A 227 -0.63 -8.83 -9.35
N VAL A 228 0.56 -8.25 -9.17
CA VAL A 228 0.78 -6.91 -8.61
C VAL A 228 1.23 -5.96 -9.71
N LEU A 229 0.59 -4.79 -9.80
CA LEU A 229 0.98 -3.71 -10.71
C LEU A 229 1.63 -2.56 -9.93
N ASP A 230 2.75 -2.07 -10.45
CA ASP A 230 3.32 -0.77 -10.12
C ASP A 230 3.48 0.05 -11.41
N ASN A 231 2.62 1.04 -11.59
CA ASN A 231 2.59 1.84 -12.82
C ASN A 231 3.57 3.03 -12.82
N CYS A 232 4.36 3.19 -11.75
CA CYS A 232 5.45 4.17 -11.64
C CYS A 232 6.62 3.54 -10.87
N MET A 233 7.15 2.40 -11.38
CA MET A 233 8.00 1.50 -10.59
C MET A 233 9.36 2.08 -10.18
N GLY A 234 9.79 3.17 -10.79
CA GLY A 234 11.05 3.85 -10.45
C GLY A 234 12.23 2.89 -10.36
N SER A 235 12.73 2.67 -9.15
CA SER A 235 13.84 1.74 -8.89
C SER A 235 13.44 0.25 -8.84
N GLY A 236 12.19 -0.10 -9.10
CA GLY A 236 11.70 -1.48 -9.13
C GLY A 236 11.54 -2.15 -7.76
N THR A 237 11.40 -1.39 -6.69
CA THR A 237 11.28 -1.94 -5.32
C THR A 237 10.11 -2.89 -5.17
N THR A 238 8.93 -2.52 -5.72
CA THR A 238 7.73 -3.35 -5.73
C THR A 238 7.97 -4.66 -6.47
N GLY A 239 8.69 -4.64 -7.60
CA GLY A 239 9.04 -5.85 -8.37
C GLY A 239 9.98 -6.79 -7.61
N VAL A 240 10.98 -6.25 -6.91
CA VAL A 240 11.84 -7.03 -6.00
C VAL A 240 11.01 -7.68 -4.90
N ALA A 241 10.11 -6.94 -4.27
CA ALA A 241 9.24 -7.45 -3.22
C ALA A 241 8.27 -8.53 -3.74
N CYS A 242 7.74 -8.38 -4.97
CA CYS A 242 6.90 -9.40 -5.61
C CYS A 242 7.64 -10.72 -5.81
N LYS A 243 8.87 -10.69 -6.33
CA LYS A 243 9.69 -11.91 -6.47
C LYS A 243 9.94 -12.58 -5.12
N LYS A 244 10.30 -11.81 -4.09
CA LYS A 244 10.54 -12.33 -2.74
C LYS A 244 9.31 -12.92 -2.06
N THR A 245 8.13 -12.54 -2.51
CA THR A 245 6.86 -12.97 -1.92
C THR A 245 6.04 -13.89 -2.83
N ASN A 246 6.61 -14.40 -3.91
CA ASN A 246 5.94 -15.28 -4.89
C ASN A 246 4.70 -14.65 -5.56
N ARG A 247 4.77 -13.38 -5.96
CA ARG A 247 3.73 -12.70 -6.75
C ARG A 247 4.23 -12.43 -8.15
N ASN A 248 3.32 -12.47 -9.14
CA ASN A 248 3.58 -11.96 -10.48
C ASN A 248 3.64 -10.43 -10.43
N PHE A 249 4.44 -9.84 -11.29
CA PHE A 249 4.67 -8.40 -11.30
C PHE A 249 4.47 -7.80 -12.69
N ILE A 250 3.75 -6.68 -12.75
CA ILE A 250 3.70 -5.80 -13.91
C ILE A 250 4.29 -4.47 -13.48
N GLY A 251 5.34 -4.01 -14.13
CA GLY A 251 6.00 -2.75 -13.84
C GLY A 251 5.99 -1.81 -15.04
N ILE A 252 5.69 -0.53 -14.81
CA ILE A 252 5.76 0.51 -15.84
C ILE A 252 6.68 1.62 -15.36
N GLU A 253 7.61 2.05 -16.23
CA GLU A 253 8.50 3.17 -15.95
C GLU A 253 8.74 3.98 -17.23
N LYS A 254 8.62 5.29 -17.10
CA LYS A 254 8.74 6.22 -18.21
C LYS A 254 10.19 6.51 -18.57
N GLU A 255 11.02 6.72 -17.56
CA GLU A 255 12.40 7.13 -17.74
C GLU A 255 13.30 5.92 -18.04
N THR A 256 13.96 5.91 -19.20
CA THR A 256 14.78 4.79 -19.69
C THR A 256 15.87 4.37 -18.69
N GLU A 257 16.48 5.34 -18.02
CA GLU A 257 17.53 5.07 -17.04
C GLU A 257 17.00 4.29 -15.85
N TYR A 258 15.89 4.73 -15.25
CA TYR A 258 15.25 4.02 -14.14
C TYR A 258 14.67 2.68 -14.57
N PHE A 259 14.08 2.59 -15.75
CA PHE A 259 13.60 1.34 -16.30
C PHE A 259 14.70 0.27 -16.37
N THR A 260 15.87 0.66 -16.90
CA THR A 260 17.01 -0.27 -17.02
C THR A 260 17.52 -0.74 -15.65
N GLN A 261 17.70 0.20 -14.71
CA GLN A 261 18.14 -0.10 -13.36
C GLN A 261 17.12 -0.98 -12.60
N ALA A 262 15.83 -0.68 -12.74
CA ALA A 262 14.75 -1.47 -12.14
C ALA A 262 14.75 -2.91 -12.67
N LYS A 263 14.87 -3.06 -14.00
CA LYS A 263 14.94 -4.38 -14.65
C LYS A 263 16.11 -5.21 -14.13
N GLU A 264 17.32 -4.65 -14.11
CA GLU A 264 18.51 -5.33 -13.59
C GLU A 264 18.34 -5.74 -12.13
N ARG A 265 17.80 -4.84 -11.29
CA ARG A 265 17.56 -5.11 -9.88
C ARG A 265 16.54 -6.22 -9.65
N ILE A 266 15.42 -6.21 -10.39
CA ILE A 266 14.39 -7.23 -10.30
C ILE A 266 14.95 -8.58 -10.79
N ASP A 267 15.70 -8.60 -11.91
CA ASP A 267 16.27 -9.82 -12.47
C ASP A 267 17.35 -10.44 -11.55
N SER A 268 18.05 -9.62 -10.76
CA SER A 268 19.09 -10.07 -9.83
C SER A 268 18.56 -10.80 -8.59
N VAL A 269 17.26 -10.75 -8.28
CA VAL A 269 16.68 -11.48 -7.14
C VAL A 269 16.77 -12.98 -7.35
N THR A 270 17.51 -13.66 -6.48
CA THR A 270 17.73 -15.10 -6.55
C THR A 270 16.69 -15.91 -5.79
N VAL A 271 16.49 -17.18 -6.17
CA VAL A 271 15.57 -18.11 -5.51
C VAL A 271 15.96 -18.36 -4.04
N GLU A 272 17.25 -18.26 -3.71
CA GLU A 272 17.76 -18.42 -2.34
C GLU A 272 17.32 -17.27 -1.44
N GLU A 273 17.24 -16.03 -1.95
CA GLU A 273 16.71 -14.87 -1.23
C GLU A 273 15.20 -14.99 -0.98
N VAL A 274 14.47 -15.70 -1.84
CA VAL A 274 13.04 -16.01 -1.66
C VAL A 274 12.84 -16.99 -0.51
N ALA A 275 13.74 -17.95 -0.33
CA ALA A 275 13.66 -19.00 0.70
C ALA A 275 14.09 -18.53 2.10
N GLN A 276 14.87 -17.46 2.19
CA GLN A 276 15.47 -16.95 3.44
C GLN A 276 14.66 -15.83 4.10
N ASN A 277 13.43 -15.57 3.69
CA ASN A 277 12.61 -14.51 4.29
C ASN A 277 11.65 -15.06 5.37
N PRO A 278 12.15 -15.45 6.58
CA PRO A 278 11.32 -15.63 7.73
C PRO A 278 11.07 -14.24 8.34
N LEU A 279 9.82 -13.90 8.55
CA LEU A 279 9.37 -12.77 9.37
C LEU A 279 9.91 -12.79 10.83
N GLU A 280 10.81 -13.73 11.16
CA GLU A 280 11.38 -13.92 12.48
C GLU A 280 12.46 -12.89 12.88
N SER A 281 13.16 -12.28 11.92
CA SER A 281 14.27 -11.39 12.27
C SER A 281 13.87 -9.97 12.74
N ALA A 282 12.62 -9.59 12.58
CA ALA A 282 12.13 -8.28 13.06
C ALA A 282 11.60 -8.34 14.51
N MET A 283 11.38 -9.53 15.08
CA MET A 283 10.89 -9.69 16.45
C MET A 283 12.00 -9.77 17.51
N ASP A 284 13.25 -10.03 17.12
CA ASP A 284 14.40 -10.12 18.05
C ASP A 284 15.07 -8.76 18.34
N ALA A 285 14.52 -7.66 17.81
CA ALA A 285 15.06 -6.31 17.97
C ALA A 285 14.17 -5.36 18.78
N LEU A 286 13.17 -5.88 19.54
CA LEU A 286 12.36 -5.08 20.46
C LEU A 286 12.54 -5.51 21.91
#